data_c530b13afaa422d59181d47696184839
#
_entry.id   c530b13afaa422d59181d47696184839
#
_cell.length_a   1.000
_cell.length_b   1.000
_cell.length_c   1.000
_cell.angle_alpha   90.00
_cell.angle_beta   90.00
_cell.angle_gamma   90.00
#
_symmetry.space_group_name_H-M   'P 1'
#
loop_
_entity.id
_entity.type
_entity.pdbx_description
1 polymer ?
#
loop_
_entity_poly.entity_id
_entity_poly.type
_entity_poly.pdbx_seq_one_letter_code
_entity_poly.pdbx_strand_id
1 'polypeptide(L)'
;MKVKKMRPPFKTHGGKYYLSSWIIENFPENHEQYDYIEPFMGGGSVFLNKTPSIGLKVINDVDLGTIQVFRALRDEPKTFISKLKRKKYSENVFKRELKKTEFKDYLDHAINEFVLRRMSRGGLKTAFAWSERLRGGEPGDLHAWKTIVQQLPEIGRAHV
;
A
#
# COMPACT_ATOMS: atom_id res chain seq x y z
N MET A 1 11.13 -10.08 -21.56
CA MET A 1 10.46 -8.83 -21.12
C MET A 1 10.68 -8.68 -19.63
N LYS A 2 11.24 -7.57 -19.14
CA LYS A 2 11.29 -7.31 -17.68
C LYS A 2 9.88 -7.03 -17.20
N VAL A 3 9.33 -7.90 -16.38
CA VAL A 3 8.04 -7.66 -15.71
C VAL A 3 8.17 -6.38 -14.89
N LYS A 4 7.26 -5.43 -15.12
CA LYS A 4 7.25 -4.15 -14.40
C LYS A 4 6.98 -4.43 -12.93
N LYS A 5 7.97 -4.15 -12.08
CA LYS A 5 7.87 -4.34 -10.63
C LYS A 5 6.77 -3.46 -10.04
N MET A 6 5.83 -4.08 -9.34
CA MET A 6 4.72 -3.39 -8.69
C MET A 6 5.17 -2.71 -7.41
N ARG A 7 4.80 -1.44 -7.25
CA ARG A 7 5.08 -0.70 -6.02
C ARG A 7 4.01 -0.96 -4.97
N PRO A 8 4.40 -1.07 -3.68
CA PRO A 8 3.44 -1.11 -2.58
C PRO A 8 2.50 0.10 -2.58
N PRO A 9 1.27 -0.05 -2.06
CA PRO A 9 0.29 1.04 -2.00
C PRO A 9 0.77 2.21 -1.13
N PHE A 10 1.63 1.95 -0.16
CA PHE A 10 2.21 2.96 0.73
C PHE A 10 3.64 2.60 1.16
N LYS A 11 4.33 3.56 1.77
CA LYS A 11 5.66 3.36 2.35
C LYS A 11 5.54 2.74 3.73
N THR A 12 6.43 1.80 4.06
CA THR A 12 6.60 1.24 5.40
C THR A 12 8.05 1.34 5.80
N HIS A 13 8.31 1.58 7.09
CA HIS A 13 9.67 1.48 7.60
C HIS A 13 10.19 0.05 7.41
N GLY A 14 11.42 -0.09 6.95
CA GLY A 14 11.99 -1.41 6.63
C GLY A 14 11.36 -2.11 5.41
N GLY A 15 10.63 -1.38 4.56
CA GLY A 15 9.98 -1.93 3.36
C GLY A 15 10.95 -2.65 2.43
N LYS A 16 10.59 -3.84 1.98
CA LYS A 16 11.45 -4.76 1.20
C LYS A 16 11.39 -4.52 -0.32
N TYR A 17 10.91 -3.36 -0.79
CA TYR A 17 10.71 -3.12 -2.23
C TYR A 17 11.98 -3.37 -3.06
N TYR A 18 13.14 -2.89 -2.62
CA TYR A 18 14.39 -3.08 -3.33
C TYR A 18 14.91 -4.52 -3.26
N LEU A 19 14.62 -5.22 -2.17
CA LEU A 19 15.04 -6.60 -1.93
C LEU A 19 14.05 -7.65 -2.46
N SER A 20 12.84 -7.26 -2.84
CA SER A 20 11.78 -8.24 -3.16
C SER A 20 12.15 -9.16 -4.32
N SER A 21 12.86 -8.68 -5.34
CA SER A 21 13.33 -9.55 -6.43
C SER A 21 14.30 -10.61 -5.93
N TRP A 22 15.31 -10.21 -5.16
CA TRP A 22 16.26 -11.14 -4.57
C TRP A 22 15.60 -12.16 -3.63
N ILE A 23 14.64 -11.72 -2.80
CA ILE A 23 13.87 -12.63 -1.93
C ILE A 23 13.12 -13.66 -2.77
N ILE A 24 12.44 -13.23 -3.83
CA ILE A 24 11.66 -14.11 -4.70
C ILE A 24 12.55 -15.10 -5.47
N GLU A 25 13.72 -14.65 -5.93
CA GLU A 25 14.72 -15.49 -6.60
C GLU A 25 15.27 -16.60 -5.70
N ASN A 26 15.17 -16.45 -4.37
CA ASN A 26 15.57 -17.45 -3.37
C ASN A 26 14.40 -18.28 -2.84
N PHE A 27 13.22 -18.19 -3.44
CA PHE A 27 12.12 -19.08 -3.11
C PHE A 27 12.42 -20.53 -3.61
N PRO A 28 11.84 -21.56 -2.96
CA PRO A 28 11.93 -22.91 -3.45
C PRO A 28 11.46 -23.02 -4.90
N GLU A 29 12.01 -23.98 -5.65
CA GLU A 29 11.49 -24.32 -6.98
C GLU A 29 10.01 -24.69 -6.88
N ASN A 30 9.22 -24.25 -7.86
CA ASN A 30 7.77 -24.48 -7.92
C ASN A 30 7.00 -23.89 -6.72
N HIS A 31 7.53 -22.82 -6.09
CA HIS A 31 6.88 -22.16 -4.96
C HIS A 31 5.44 -21.70 -5.24
N GLU A 32 5.08 -21.50 -6.50
CA GLU A 32 3.70 -21.17 -6.91
C GLU A 32 2.70 -22.31 -6.68
N GLN A 33 3.17 -23.55 -6.51
CA GLN A 33 2.32 -24.72 -6.23
C GLN A 33 1.98 -24.87 -4.73
N TYR A 34 2.63 -24.10 -3.87
CA TYR A 34 2.43 -24.15 -2.42
C TYR A 34 1.56 -22.99 -1.91
N ASP A 35 1.05 -23.15 -0.71
CA ASP A 35 0.46 -22.06 0.04
C ASP A 35 1.49 -20.97 0.30
N TYR A 36 1.06 -19.73 0.22
CA TYR A 36 1.91 -18.60 0.52
C TYR A 36 1.45 -17.92 1.82
N ILE A 37 2.34 -17.83 2.79
CA ILE A 37 2.07 -17.21 4.08
C ILE A 37 3.12 -16.12 4.33
N GLU A 38 2.68 -14.87 4.51
CA GLU A 38 3.53 -13.73 4.87
C GLU A 38 3.04 -13.11 6.17
N PRO A 39 3.61 -13.53 7.34
CA PRO A 39 3.15 -13.11 8.67
C PRO A 39 3.47 -11.64 9.01
N PHE A 40 4.48 -11.05 8.37
CA PHE A 40 4.96 -9.69 8.59
C PHE A 40 5.02 -8.94 7.26
N MET A 41 3.87 -8.71 6.66
CA MET A 41 3.76 -8.27 5.28
C MET A 41 4.24 -6.83 5.06
N GLY A 42 4.05 -5.94 6.03
CA GLY A 42 4.34 -4.52 5.87
C GLY A 42 3.63 -3.93 4.64
N GLY A 43 4.39 -3.34 3.72
CA GLY A 43 3.83 -2.78 2.49
C GLY A 43 3.49 -3.80 1.39
N GLY A 44 3.73 -5.11 1.61
CA GLY A 44 3.41 -6.17 0.65
C GLY A 44 4.34 -6.25 -0.56
N SER A 45 5.59 -5.80 -0.42
CA SER A 45 6.53 -5.74 -1.56
C SER A 45 6.84 -7.11 -2.16
N VAL A 46 6.93 -8.16 -1.35
CA VAL A 46 7.16 -9.54 -1.81
C VAL A 46 5.87 -10.11 -2.37
N PHE A 47 4.79 -10.05 -1.61
CA PHE A 47 3.46 -10.51 -2.01
C PHE A 47 3.02 -9.99 -3.38
N LEU A 48 3.19 -8.67 -3.63
CA LEU A 48 2.76 -8.04 -4.89
C LEU A 48 3.65 -8.37 -6.09
N ASN A 49 4.87 -8.88 -5.88
CA ASN A 49 5.83 -9.09 -6.96
C ASN A 49 6.20 -10.56 -7.19
N LYS A 50 5.77 -11.47 -6.31
CA LYS A 50 5.95 -12.90 -6.54
C LYS A 50 4.98 -13.44 -7.60
N THR A 51 5.29 -14.56 -8.18
CA THR A 51 4.35 -15.32 -9.01
C THR A 51 3.13 -15.70 -8.15
N PRO A 52 1.90 -15.54 -8.66
CA PRO A 52 0.70 -15.96 -7.93
C PRO A 52 0.76 -17.46 -7.55
N SER A 53 0.45 -17.77 -6.28
CA SER A 53 0.33 -19.16 -5.82
C SER A 53 -1.02 -19.74 -6.22
N ILE A 54 -1.06 -21.02 -6.53
CA ILE A 54 -2.29 -21.79 -6.81
C ILE A 54 -3.05 -22.03 -5.50
N GLY A 55 -2.31 -22.29 -4.41
CA GLY A 55 -2.85 -22.55 -3.07
C GLY A 55 -3.34 -21.30 -2.34
N LEU A 56 -3.52 -21.44 -1.04
CA LEU A 56 -3.92 -20.34 -0.16
C LEU A 56 -2.89 -19.22 -0.16
N LYS A 57 -3.37 -18.01 -0.04
CA LYS A 57 -2.53 -16.81 0.15
C LYS A 57 -2.95 -16.12 1.44
N VAL A 58 -2.13 -16.25 2.47
CA VAL A 58 -2.37 -15.66 3.78
C VAL A 58 -1.38 -14.53 4.01
N ILE A 59 -1.89 -13.35 4.22
CA ILE A 59 -1.09 -12.17 4.58
C ILE A 59 -1.50 -11.68 5.96
N ASN A 60 -0.53 -11.34 6.77
CA ASN A 60 -0.74 -10.81 8.11
C ASN A 60 0.25 -9.70 8.43
N ASP A 61 -0.13 -8.82 9.33
CA ASP A 61 0.73 -7.83 9.95
C ASP A 61 0.18 -7.46 11.32
N VAL A 62 1.06 -7.05 12.24
CA VAL A 62 0.65 -6.54 13.56
C VAL A 62 -0.10 -5.21 13.44
N ASP A 63 0.21 -4.41 12.42
CA ASP A 63 -0.52 -3.18 12.11
C ASP A 63 -1.81 -3.50 11.36
N LEU A 64 -2.91 -3.54 12.12
CA LEU A 64 -4.24 -3.83 11.58
C LEU A 64 -4.63 -2.85 10.45
N GLY A 65 -4.24 -1.58 10.53
CA GLY A 65 -4.51 -0.59 9.48
C GLY A 65 -3.91 -1.01 8.14
N THR A 66 -2.70 -1.54 8.16
CA THR A 66 -2.04 -2.13 6.98
C THR A 66 -2.91 -3.22 6.37
N ILE A 67 -3.39 -4.18 7.17
CA ILE A 67 -4.25 -5.27 6.69
C ILE A 67 -5.58 -4.73 6.14
N GLN A 68 -6.19 -3.73 6.79
CA GLN A 68 -7.44 -3.15 6.29
C GLN A 68 -7.28 -2.50 4.91
N VAL A 69 -6.13 -1.90 4.59
CA VAL A 69 -5.87 -1.37 3.23
C VAL A 69 -5.90 -2.49 2.18
N PHE A 70 -5.22 -3.61 2.43
CA PHE A 70 -5.24 -4.74 1.50
C PHE A 70 -6.61 -5.41 1.42
N ARG A 71 -7.32 -5.50 2.54
CA ARG A 71 -8.71 -5.96 2.57
C ARG A 71 -9.61 -5.05 1.72
N ALA A 72 -9.50 -3.73 1.85
CA ALA A 72 -10.27 -2.78 1.06
C ALA A 72 -9.96 -2.87 -0.44
N LEU A 73 -8.70 -3.10 -0.80
CA LEU A 73 -8.28 -3.31 -2.20
C LEU A 73 -8.82 -4.63 -2.77
N ARG A 74 -8.99 -5.66 -1.95
CA ARG A 74 -9.57 -6.94 -2.36
C ARG A 74 -11.10 -6.88 -2.43
N ASP A 75 -11.75 -6.42 -1.36
CA ASP A 75 -13.20 -6.58 -1.16
C ASP A 75 -14.01 -5.43 -1.77
N GLU A 76 -13.52 -4.18 -1.64
CA GLU A 76 -14.22 -2.97 -2.08
C GLU A 76 -13.34 -1.98 -2.83
N PRO A 77 -12.57 -2.41 -3.86
CA PRO A 77 -11.58 -1.54 -4.52
C PRO A 77 -12.19 -0.27 -5.11
N LYS A 78 -13.36 -0.35 -5.72
CA LYS A 78 -14.03 0.82 -6.35
C LYS A 78 -14.41 1.87 -5.31
N THR A 79 -15.02 1.45 -4.21
CA THR A 79 -15.42 2.34 -3.10
C THR A 79 -14.22 2.97 -2.44
N PHE A 80 -13.21 2.18 -2.12
CA PHE A 80 -11.96 2.64 -1.49
C PHE A 80 -11.26 3.70 -2.36
N ILE A 81 -11.02 3.40 -3.62
CA ILE A 81 -10.35 4.31 -4.56
C ILE A 81 -11.16 5.59 -4.78
N SER A 82 -12.49 5.49 -4.93
CA SER A 82 -13.37 6.65 -5.08
C SER A 82 -13.28 7.60 -3.88
N LYS A 83 -13.29 7.05 -2.65
CA LYS A 83 -13.14 7.84 -1.43
C LYS A 83 -11.74 8.49 -1.33
N LEU A 84 -10.67 7.80 -1.73
CA LEU A 84 -9.32 8.37 -1.75
C LEU A 84 -9.17 9.49 -2.80
N LYS A 85 -9.76 9.36 -3.97
CA LYS A 85 -9.76 10.42 -5.00
C LYS A 85 -10.39 11.72 -4.53
N ARG A 86 -11.35 11.67 -3.59
CA ARG A 86 -11.99 12.84 -3.00
C ARG A 86 -11.17 13.47 -1.86
N LYS A 87 -10.14 12.80 -1.37
CA LYS A 87 -9.26 13.35 -0.31
C LYS A 87 -8.28 14.34 -0.92
N LYS A 88 -8.32 15.58 -0.43
CA LYS A 88 -7.32 16.59 -0.77
C LYS A 88 -5.99 16.26 -0.09
N TYR A 89 -4.89 16.26 -0.85
CA TYR A 89 -3.56 16.16 -0.27
C TYR A 89 -3.23 17.45 0.47
N SER A 90 -3.32 17.46 1.78
CA SER A 90 -3.08 18.64 2.61
C SER A 90 -2.79 18.29 4.06
N GLU A 91 -2.06 19.19 4.72
CA GLU A 91 -1.73 19.06 6.14
C GLU A 91 -2.98 19.00 7.04
N ASN A 92 -4.02 19.78 6.70
CA ASN A 92 -5.28 19.76 7.46
C ASN A 92 -5.98 18.39 7.39
N VAL A 93 -5.97 17.75 6.22
CA VAL A 93 -6.50 16.38 6.07
C VAL A 93 -5.66 15.40 6.88
N PHE A 94 -4.32 15.47 6.78
CA PHE A 94 -3.42 14.64 7.56
C PHE A 94 -3.64 14.78 9.08
N LYS A 95 -3.67 16.01 9.59
CA LYS A 95 -3.89 16.29 11.03
C LYS A 95 -5.25 15.78 11.53
N ARG A 96 -6.29 15.88 10.70
CA ARG A 96 -7.61 15.35 11.03
C ARG A 96 -7.59 13.82 11.11
N GLU A 97 -7.00 13.15 10.13
CA GLU A 97 -6.89 11.69 10.14
C GLU A 97 -5.98 11.20 11.28
N LEU A 98 -4.93 11.96 11.64
CA LEU A 98 -4.04 11.62 12.76
C LEU A 98 -4.74 11.63 14.12
N LYS A 99 -5.72 12.52 14.32
CA LYS A 99 -6.51 12.62 15.55
C LYS A 99 -7.61 11.55 15.68
N LYS A 100 -7.84 10.79 14.61
CA LYS A 100 -8.92 9.82 14.56
C LYS A 100 -8.52 8.55 15.29
N THR A 101 -9.27 8.19 16.32
CA THR A 101 -9.03 7.00 17.17
C THR A 101 -10.09 5.92 16.99
N GLU A 102 -11.24 6.28 16.41
CA GLU A 102 -12.36 5.37 16.17
C GLU A 102 -12.71 5.31 14.69
N PHE A 103 -13.08 4.14 14.22
CA PHE A 103 -13.43 3.87 12.83
C PHE A 103 -14.83 3.26 12.74
N LYS A 104 -15.62 3.75 11.78
CA LYS A 104 -17.00 3.24 11.54
C LYS A 104 -17.00 1.80 11.07
N ASP A 105 -16.03 1.45 10.25
CA ASP A 105 -15.87 0.15 9.62
C ASP A 105 -14.40 -0.05 9.18
N TYR A 106 -14.10 -1.22 8.63
CA TYR A 106 -12.77 -1.53 8.13
C TYR A 106 -12.32 -0.64 6.97
N LEU A 107 -13.25 -0.18 6.14
CA LEU A 107 -12.97 0.68 5.00
C LEU A 107 -12.55 2.09 5.46
N ASP A 108 -13.21 2.60 6.50
CA ASP A 108 -12.86 3.88 7.13
C ASP A 108 -11.47 3.82 7.77
N HIS A 109 -11.13 2.69 8.43
CA HIS A 109 -9.79 2.44 8.95
C HIS A 109 -8.75 2.35 7.81
N ALA A 110 -9.06 1.63 6.73
CA ALA A 110 -8.19 1.54 5.56
C ALA A 110 -7.88 2.91 4.93
N ILE A 111 -8.88 3.78 4.84
CA ILE A 111 -8.72 5.15 4.31
C ILE A 111 -7.82 5.96 5.23
N ASN A 112 -8.04 5.91 6.54
CA ASN A 112 -7.21 6.58 7.53
C ASN A 112 -5.76 6.13 7.43
N GLU A 113 -5.51 4.84 7.45
CA GLU A 113 -4.16 4.26 7.35
C GLU A 113 -3.45 4.68 6.06
N PHE A 114 -4.15 4.56 4.92
CA PHE A 114 -3.58 4.95 3.63
C PHE A 114 -3.20 6.43 3.60
N VAL A 115 -4.08 7.31 4.08
CA VAL A 115 -3.83 8.75 4.16
C VAL A 115 -2.61 9.04 5.03
N LEU A 116 -2.57 8.49 6.24
CA LEU A 116 -1.47 8.72 7.18
C LEU A 116 -0.14 8.23 6.61
N ARG A 117 -0.09 7.05 6.02
CA ARG A 117 1.14 6.51 5.43
C ARG A 117 1.58 7.27 4.19
N ARG A 118 0.65 7.67 3.34
CA ARG A 118 0.99 8.37 2.09
C ARG A 118 1.30 9.84 2.28
N MET A 119 0.69 10.49 3.25
CA MET A 119 0.89 11.91 3.54
C MET A 119 1.97 12.17 4.60
N SER A 120 2.65 11.14 5.12
CA SER A 120 3.72 11.32 6.11
C SER A 120 5.11 11.03 5.54
N ARG A 121 6.12 11.61 6.17
CA ARG A 121 7.52 11.33 5.85
C ARG A 121 7.83 9.87 6.10
N GLY A 122 8.35 9.18 5.09
CA GLY A 122 8.71 7.75 5.18
C GLY A 122 7.57 6.79 5.53
N GLY A 123 6.32 7.25 5.56
CA GLY A 123 5.18 6.44 6.00
C GLY A 123 5.10 6.23 7.51
N LEU A 124 5.79 7.07 8.30
CA LEU A 124 5.89 6.94 9.77
C LEU A 124 4.65 7.43 10.53
N LYS A 125 3.71 8.07 9.86
CA LYS A 125 2.46 8.62 10.43
C LYS A 125 2.66 9.72 11.50
N THR A 126 3.83 10.34 11.55
CA THR A 126 4.18 11.33 12.60
C THR A 126 4.15 12.76 12.13
N ALA A 127 4.59 13.03 10.91
CA ALA A 127 4.68 14.37 10.36
C ALA A 127 4.25 14.41 8.89
N PHE A 128 3.51 15.46 8.52
CA PHE A 128 3.07 15.70 7.16
C PHE A 128 4.27 15.85 6.22
N ALA A 129 4.21 15.21 5.07
CA ALA A 129 5.23 15.31 4.03
C ALA A 129 4.84 16.36 2.99
N TRP A 130 5.74 17.29 2.76
CA TRP A 130 5.61 18.27 1.68
C TRP A 130 6.98 18.51 1.06
N SER A 131 7.03 18.50 -0.26
CA SER A 131 8.24 18.76 -1.04
C SER A 131 7.97 19.86 -2.05
N GLU A 132 8.80 20.91 -2.02
CA GLU A 132 8.77 21.97 -3.02
C GLU A 132 9.38 21.53 -4.36
N ARG A 133 10.12 20.42 -4.36
CA ARG A 133 10.67 19.86 -5.60
C ARG A 133 9.56 19.41 -6.52
N LEU A 134 9.49 19.99 -7.70
CA LEU A 134 8.47 19.67 -8.68
C LEU A 134 8.74 18.33 -9.40
N ARG A 135 7.65 17.60 -9.64
CA ARG A 135 7.59 16.43 -10.51
C ARG A 135 6.35 16.54 -11.39
N GLY A 136 6.53 16.51 -12.71
CA GLY A 136 5.41 16.70 -13.63
C GLY A 136 4.69 18.05 -13.47
N GLY A 137 5.42 19.12 -13.07
CA GLY A 137 4.86 20.45 -12.91
C GLY A 137 4.13 20.71 -11.57
N GLU A 138 4.12 19.75 -10.65
CA GLU A 138 3.47 19.88 -9.35
C GLU A 138 4.37 19.39 -8.19
N PRO A 139 4.09 19.76 -6.91
CA PRO A 139 4.85 19.30 -5.76
C PRO A 139 5.00 17.77 -5.73
N GLY A 140 6.22 17.31 -5.49
CA GLY A 140 6.58 15.89 -5.66
C GLY A 140 5.75 14.92 -4.81
N ASP A 141 5.34 15.31 -3.59
CA ASP A 141 4.49 14.45 -2.75
C ASP A 141 3.05 14.41 -3.24
N LEU A 142 2.53 15.52 -3.76
CA LEU A 142 1.21 15.56 -4.41
C LEU A 142 1.20 14.69 -5.67
N HIS A 143 2.25 14.80 -6.50
CA HIS A 143 2.42 13.94 -7.68
C HIS A 143 2.45 12.45 -7.30
N ALA A 144 3.21 12.10 -6.25
CA ALA A 144 3.29 10.73 -5.76
C ALA A 144 1.94 10.21 -5.21
N TRP A 145 1.16 11.07 -4.56
CA TRP A 145 -0.21 10.74 -4.12
C TRP A 145 -1.11 10.40 -5.33
N LYS A 146 -1.19 11.29 -6.31
CA LYS A 146 -2.01 11.08 -7.50
C LYS A 146 -1.61 9.81 -8.26
N THR A 147 -0.30 9.63 -8.45
CA THR A 147 0.26 8.46 -9.15
C THR A 147 -0.14 7.15 -8.47
N ILE A 148 0.01 7.05 -7.14
CA ILE A 148 -0.33 5.80 -6.45
C ILE A 148 -1.84 5.54 -6.45
N VAL A 149 -2.68 6.56 -6.26
CA VAL A 149 -4.14 6.39 -6.31
C VAL A 149 -4.60 5.89 -7.70
N GLN A 150 -3.92 6.30 -8.77
CA GLN A 150 -4.16 5.77 -10.12
C GLN A 150 -3.71 4.31 -10.28
N GLN A 151 -2.68 3.87 -9.55
CA GLN A 151 -2.15 2.49 -9.60
C GLN A 151 -2.90 1.50 -8.70
N LEU A 152 -3.70 1.97 -7.75
CA LEU A 152 -4.45 1.09 -6.83
C LEU A 152 -5.31 0.03 -7.52
N PRO A 153 -5.96 0.29 -8.69
CA PRO A 153 -6.69 -0.76 -9.40
C PRO A 153 -5.81 -1.94 -9.87
N GLU A 154 -4.54 -1.68 -10.21
CA GLU A 154 -3.59 -2.74 -10.59
C GLU A 154 -3.20 -3.55 -9.35
N ILE A 155 -2.93 -2.86 -8.23
CA ILE A 155 -2.59 -3.48 -6.95
C ILE A 155 -3.73 -4.35 -6.44
N GLY A 156 -4.98 -3.88 -6.52
CA GLY A 156 -6.15 -4.64 -6.08
C GLY A 156 -6.44 -5.88 -6.92
N ARG A 157 -5.90 -5.96 -8.13
CA ARG A 157 -6.00 -7.18 -8.99
C ARG A 157 -4.83 -8.12 -8.85
N ALA A 158 -3.78 -7.70 -8.16
CA ALA A 158 -2.64 -8.56 -7.91
C ALA A 158 -3.06 -9.70 -6.98
N HIS A 159 -2.91 -10.93 -7.43
CA HIS A 159 -3.21 -12.14 -6.63
C HIS A 159 -4.69 -12.33 -6.23
N VAL A 160 -5.62 -11.78 -6.98
CA VAL A 160 -7.04 -12.15 -6.90
C VAL A 160 -7.27 -13.51 -7.53
#